data_40b19ee03f489b50c1da1989b5461474
#
_entry.id   40b19ee03f489b50c1da1989b5461474
#
_cell.length_a   1.000
_cell.length_b   1.000
_cell.length_c   1.000
_cell.angle_alpha   90.00
_cell.angle_beta   90.00
_cell.angle_gamma   90.00
#
_symmetry.space_group_name_H-M   'P 1'
#
loop_
_entity.id
_entity.type
_entity.pdbx_description
1 polymer ?
#
loop_
_entity_poly.entity_id
_entity_poly.type
_entity_poly.pdbx_seq_one_letter_code
_entity_poly.pdbx_strand_id
1 'polypeptide(L)'
;CGRICNRRCEDACTRGTVDQAVAIDEVKRFIAEQDLHAETRFVPEKVIPKVDGEFEEKIAVIGGGPAGLSCAYYLAEKGYRPTVFEKENRMGGMLMHGIPEFRLEKDIIEAEIEVLRALGVELRCGVEVGKDVTIAELREQGYKGFYVAVGLQSGGKLGVPGEDAEGVKAGIELMHEVNIEGKKSLSGRVVVIGGGNIGADVARTALRCG
;
A
#
# COMPACT_ATOMS: atom_id res chain seq x y z
N CYS A 1 4.26 -8.27 -5.66
CA CYS A 1 5.36 -8.48 -4.70
C CYS A 1 6.74 -8.29 -5.32
N GLY A 2 7.13 -8.97 -6.39
CA GLY A 2 8.48 -8.97 -6.96
C GLY A 2 8.99 -7.64 -7.53
N ARG A 3 8.20 -6.55 -7.53
CA ARG A 3 8.62 -5.24 -8.06
C ARG A 3 9.31 -4.34 -7.04
N ILE A 4 9.05 -4.58 -5.74
CA ILE A 4 9.53 -3.72 -4.65
C ILE A 4 10.08 -4.53 -3.46
N CYS A 5 10.39 -5.79 -3.68
CA CYS A 5 10.91 -6.68 -2.64
C CYS A 5 12.35 -6.33 -2.28
N ASN A 6 12.69 -6.38 -1.00
CA ASN A 6 14.05 -6.18 -0.50
C ASN A 6 14.93 -7.44 -0.53
N ARG A 7 14.41 -8.55 -1.05
CA ARG A 7 15.12 -9.81 -1.33
C ARG A 7 15.83 -10.48 -0.15
N ARG A 8 15.42 -10.22 1.08
CA ARG A 8 16.06 -10.83 2.27
C ARG A 8 16.12 -12.36 2.26
N CYS A 9 15.19 -13.01 1.56
CA CYS A 9 15.22 -14.46 1.38
C CYS A 9 16.37 -14.92 0.46
N GLU A 10 16.83 -14.10 -0.46
CA GLU A 10 17.99 -14.36 -1.30
C GLU A 10 19.27 -14.15 -0.50
N ASP A 11 19.35 -13.08 0.32
CA ASP A 11 20.50 -12.85 1.22
C ASP A 11 20.71 -14.02 2.19
N ALA A 12 19.63 -14.65 2.65
CA ALA A 12 19.66 -15.78 3.58
C ALA A 12 19.66 -17.17 2.87
N CYS A 13 19.75 -17.20 1.55
CA CYS A 13 19.68 -18.44 0.78
C CYS A 13 20.92 -19.31 0.99
N THR A 14 20.74 -20.55 1.47
CA THR A 14 21.87 -21.49 1.66
C THR A 14 22.60 -21.85 0.38
N ARG A 15 21.93 -21.76 -0.78
CA ARG A 15 22.58 -21.97 -2.07
C ARG A 15 23.71 -20.95 -2.30
N GLY A 16 23.57 -19.72 -1.79
CA GLY A 16 24.58 -18.66 -1.86
C GLY A 16 25.91 -19.02 -1.19
N THR A 17 25.96 -20.06 -0.33
CA THR A 17 27.21 -20.58 0.25
C THR A 17 27.98 -21.52 -0.70
N VAL A 18 27.35 -21.93 -1.79
CA VAL A 18 27.92 -22.86 -2.79
C VAL A 18 28.30 -22.11 -4.06
N ASP A 19 27.38 -21.35 -4.62
CA ASP A 19 27.56 -20.54 -5.85
C ASP A 19 26.78 -19.24 -5.80
N GLN A 20 25.50 -19.24 -6.17
CA GLN A 20 24.63 -18.05 -6.17
C GLN A 20 23.29 -18.38 -5.53
N ALA A 21 22.74 -17.40 -4.81
CA ALA A 21 21.39 -17.49 -4.28
C ALA A 21 20.37 -17.79 -5.39
N VAL A 22 19.34 -18.56 -5.05
CA VAL A 22 18.20 -18.76 -5.97
C VAL A 22 17.50 -17.41 -6.16
N ALA A 23 17.19 -17.05 -7.41
CA ALA A 23 16.48 -15.81 -7.75
C ALA A 23 14.99 -15.86 -7.35
N ILE A 24 14.72 -15.95 -6.05
CA ILE A 24 13.39 -16.19 -5.47
C ILE A 24 12.43 -15.05 -5.85
N ASP A 25 12.93 -13.82 -5.86
CA ASP A 25 12.12 -12.66 -6.18
C ASP A 25 11.68 -12.62 -7.64
N GLU A 26 12.57 -12.98 -8.55
CA GLU A 26 12.24 -13.06 -9.97
C GLU A 26 11.22 -14.17 -10.24
N VAL A 27 11.34 -15.33 -9.55
CA VAL A 27 10.34 -16.40 -9.64
C VAL A 27 8.97 -15.93 -9.13
N LYS A 28 8.93 -15.26 -7.98
CA LYS A 28 7.67 -14.68 -7.45
C LYS A 28 7.06 -13.66 -8.41
N ARG A 29 7.91 -12.80 -9.00
CA ARG A 29 7.48 -11.82 -9.98
C ARG A 29 6.89 -12.49 -11.20
N PHE A 30 7.56 -13.48 -11.75
CA PHE A 30 7.08 -14.24 -12.91
C PHE A 30 5.71 -14.86 -12.64
N ILE A 31 5.52 -15.53 -11.49
CA ILE A 31 4.24 -16.16 -11.14
C ILE A 31 3.14 -15.08 -11.00
N ALA A 32 3.42 -13.97 -10.35
CA ALA A 32 2.46 -12.88 -10.17
C ALA A 32 2.08 -12.23 -11.52
N GLU A 33 3.02 -12.10 -12.46
CA GLU A 33 2.76 -11.59 -13.81
C GLU A 33 1.94 -12.56 -14.65
N GLN A 34 2.14 -13.88 -14.51
CA GLN A 34 1.30 -14.88 -15.18
C GLN A 34 -0.16 -14.77 -14.69
N ASP A 35 -0.38 -14.65 -13.37
CA ASP A 35 -1.71 -14.45 -12.82
C ASP A 35 -2.31 -13.10 -13.24
N LEU A 36 -1.52 -12.02 -13.21
CA LEU A 36 -1.97 -10.67 -13.59
C LEU A 36 -2.52 -10.61 -15.03
N HIS A 37 -1.91 -11.37 -15.95
CA HIS A 37 -2.27 -11.41 -17.37
C HIS A 37 -3.17 -12.61 -17.75
N ALA A 38 -3.58 -13.42 -16.78
CA ALA A 38 -4.52 -14.50 -17.02
C ALA A 38 -5.91 -13.97 -17.40
N GLU A 39 -6.65 -14.70 -18.24
CA GLU A 39 -8.05 -14.38 -18.55
C GLU A 39 -8.91 -14.34 -17.29
N THR A 40 -8.61 -15.20 -16.33
CA THR A 40 -9.26 -15.23 -15.01
C THR A 40 -8.19 -15.20 -13.93
N ARG A 41 -8.22 -14.15 -13.09
CA ARG A 41 -7.34 -14.00 -11.95
C ARG A 41 -7.62 -15.08 -10.89
N PHE A 42 -6.57 -15.53 -10.24
CA PHE A 42 -6.73 -16.40 -9.08
C PHE A 42 -7.34 -15.64 -7.91
N VAL A 43 -8.51 -16.08 -7.49
CA VAL A 43 -9.16 -15.65 -6.24
C VAL A 43 -9.18 -16.87 -5.32
N PRO A 44 -8.57 -16.81 -4.13
CA PRO A 44 -8.52 -17.98 -3.26
C PRO A 44 -9.91 -18.39 -2.78
N GLU A 45 -10.08 -19.68 -2.58
CA GLU A 45 -11.27 -20.20 -1.92
C GLU A 45 -11.28 -19.82 -0.45
N LYS A 46 -12.46 -19.55 0.10
CA LYS A 46 -12.61 -19.25 1.53
C LYS A 46 -12.39 -20.53 2.35
N VAL A 47 -11.52 -20.45 3.31
CA VAL A 47 -11.26 -21.52 4.30
C VAL A 47 -11.95 -21.16 5.61
N ILE A 48 -13.25 -21.43 5.67
CA ILE A 48 -14.11 -21.02 6.79
C ILE A 48 -14.02 -22.05 7.91
N PRO A 49 -13.53 -21.68 9.11
CA PRO A 49 -13.42 -22.62 10.24
C PRO A 49 -14.75 -22.88 10.94
N LYS A 50 -15.82 -22.16 10.60
CA LYS A 50 -17.15 -22.29 11.20
C LYS A 50 -17.97 -23.32 10.41
N VAL A 51 -18.61 -24.25 11.13
CA VAL A 51 -19.40 -25.33 10.53
C VAL A 51 -20.65 -24.82 9.81
N ASP A 52 -21.26 -23.74 10.31
CA ASP A 52 -22.54 -23.20 9.82
C ASP A 52 -22.39 -22.05 8.79
N GLY A 53 -21.24 -21.95 8.13
CA GLY A 53 -21.00 -20.95 7.09
C GLY A 53 -20.20 -19.73 7.55
N GLU A 54 -20.35 -18.60 6.84
CA GLU A 54 -19.58 -17.38 7.11
C GLU A 54 -19.94 -16.71 8.44
N PHE A 55 -18.99 -15.93 8.95
CA PHE A 55 -19.24 -15.10 10.13
C PHE A 55 -20.06 -13.86 9.76
N GLU A 56 -21.01 -13.49 10.61
CA GLU A 56 -21.83 -12.29 10.42
C GLU A 56 -21.15 -11.02 10.94
N GLU A 57 -20.11 -11.20 11.75
CA GLU A 57 -19.38 -10.12 12.39
C GLU A 57 -18.68 -9.23 11.37
N LYS A 58 -19.06 -7.95 11.41
CA LYS A 58 -18.39 -6.91 10.64
C LYS A 58 -17.09 -6.49 11.32
N ILE A 59 -16.02 -6.41 10.57
CA ILE A 59 -14.71 -5.95 11.03
C ILE A 59 -14.33 -4.66 10.30
N ALA A 60 -14.06 -3.61 11.07
CA ALA A 60 -13.56 -2.35 10.52
C ALA A 60 -12.02 -2.39 10.45
N VAL A 61 -11.47 -2.24 9.26
CA VAL A 61 -10.04 -2.06 9.02
C VAL A 61 -9.80 -0.60 8.71
N ILE A 62 -9.01 0.10 9.52
CA ILE A 62 -8.77 1.53 9.44
C ILE A 62 -7.42 1.78 8.78
N GLY A 63 -7.47 2.15 7.50
CA GLY A 63 -6.32 2.36 6.61
C GLY A 63 -6.23 1.31 5.51
N GLY A 64 -6.24 1.78 4.26
CA GLY A 64 -6.19 0.99 3.02
C GLY A 64 -4.78 0.73 2.49
N GLY A 65 -3.76 0.83 3.32
CA GLY A 65 -2.39 0.47 2.99
C GLY A 65 -2.13 -1.04 3.02
N PRO A 66 -0.88 -1.49 2.75
CA PRO A 66 -0.55 -2.92 2.68
C PRO A 66 -0.95 -3.72 3.91
N ALA A 67 -0.82 -3.14 5.11
CA ALA A 67 -1.18 -3.82 6.36
C ALA A 67 -2.69 -4.05 6.47
N GLY A 68 -3.50 -3.01 6.17
CA GLY A 68 -4.95 -3.10 6.21
C GLY A 68 -5.50 -4.04 5.14
N LEU A 69 -5.01 -3.92 3.90
CA LEU A 69 -5.41 -4.80 2.80
C LEU A 69 -5.06 -6.26 3.08
N SER A 70 -3.86 -6.53 3.62
CA SER A 70 -3.47 -7.89 4.02
C SER A 70 -4.38 -8.44 5.13
N CYS A 71 -4.68 -7.64 6.15
CA CYS A 71 -5.61 -8.05 7.21
C CYS A 71 -7.00 -8.36 6.64
N ALA A 72 -7.53 -7.50 5.79
CA ALA A 72 -8.84 -7.68 5.16
C ALA A 72 -8.90 -8.93 4.29
N TYR A 73 -7.83 -9.21 3.52
CA TYR A 73 -7.71 -10.42 2.73
C TYR A 73 -7.86 -11.69 3.58
N TYR A 74 -7.05 -11.82 4.64
CA TYR A 74 -7.10 -13.01 5.50
C TYR A 74 -8.39 -13.12 6.31
N LEU A 75 -9.01 -12.00 6.68
CA LEU A 75 -10.32 -12.01 7.32
C LEU A 75 -11.41 -12.53 6.36
N ALA A 76 -11.41 -12.04 5.11
CA ALA A 76 -12.35 -12.47 4.09
C ALA A 76 -12.17 -13.95 3.72
N GLU A 77 -10.91 -14.42 3.58
CA GLU A 77 -10.59 -15.83 3.37
C GLU A 77 -11.16 -16.73 4.48
N LYS A 78 -11.16 -16.24 5.73
CA LYS A 78 -11.73 -16.95 6.90
C LYS A 78 -13.23 -16.76 7.09
N GLY A 79 -13.91 -16.09 6.15
CA GLY A 79 -15.35 -15.94 6.17
C GLY A 79 -15.90 -14.78 7.02
N TYR A 80 -15.04 -13.85 7.46
CA TYR A 80 -15.50 -12.60 8.07
C TYR A 80 -15.90 -11.58 7.01
N ARG A 81 -16.57 -10.50 7.45
CA ARG A 81 -17.01 -9.38 6.59
C ARG A 81 -16.19 -8.11 6.88
N PRO A 82 -14.96 -8.00 6.37
CA PRO A 82 -14.14 -6.81 6.57
C PRO A 82 -14.59 -5.66 5.67
N THR A 83 -14.63 -4.46 6.25
CA THR A 83 -14.73 -3.19 5.53
C THR A 83 -13.46 -2.39 5.79
N VAL A 84 -12.76 -2.01 4.73
CA VAL A 84 -11.57 -1.15 4.81
C VAL A 84 -12.01 0.30 4.62
N PHE A 85 -11.67 1.15 5.58
CA PHE A 85 -11.86 2.60 5.53
C PHE A 85 -10.53 3.27 5.20
N GLU A 86 -10.50 4.04 4.13
CA GLU A 86 -9.32 4.79 3.69
C GLU A 86 -9.68 6.27 3.52
N LYS A 87 -8.87 7.15 4.09
CA LYS A 87 -9.08 8.61 4.00
C LYS A 87 -8.84 9.17 2.60
N GLU A 88 -7.91 8.57 1.87
CA GLU A 88 -7.64 8.94 0.49
C GLU A 88 -8.70 8.38 -0.46
N ASN A 89 -8.76 8.92 -1.69
CA ASN A 89 -9.69 8.43 -2.73
C ASN A 89 -9.22 7.15 -3.43
N ARG A 90 -8.06 6.61 -3.05
CA ARG A 90 -7.50 5.37 -3.60
C ARG A 90 -6.91 4.51 -2.50
N MET A 91 -7.14 3.20 -2.61
CA MET A 91 -6.48 2.20 -1.77
C MET A 91 -5.00 2.04 -2.16
N GLY A 92 -4.20 1.45 -1.27
CA GLY A 92 -2.80 1.11 -1.52
C GLY A 92 -1.81 1.79 -0.57
N GLY A 93 -2.22 2.87 0.12
CA GLY A 93 -1.38 3.59 1.07
C GLY A 93 -0.05 4.01 0.44
N MET A 94 1.08 3.75 1.10
CA MET A 94 2.41 4.14 0.61
C MET A 94 2.81 3.51 -0.73
N LEU A 95 2.23 2.39 -1.14
CA LEU A 95 2.44 1.83 -2.48
C LEU A 95 1.88 2.76 -3.56
N MET A 96 0.75 3.40 -3.27
CA MET A 96 0.07 4.33 -4.17
C MET A 96 0.67 5.74 -4.08
N HIS A 97 0.90 6.23 -2.86
CA HIS A 97 1.27 7.62 -2.59
C HIS A 97 2.78 7.86 -2.72
N GLY A 98 3.60 6.97 -2.14
CA GLY A 98 5.03 7.22 -1.93
C GLY A 98 5.95 6.62 -2.97
N ILE A 99 5.58 5.50 -3.59
CA ILE A 99 6.42 4.84 -4.60
C ILE A 99 6.13 5.45 -5.98
N PRO A 100 7.16 5.89 -6.74
CA PRO A 100 6.95 6.44 -8.07
C PRO A 100 6.38 5.42 -9.07
N GLU A 101 5.59 5.88 -10.03
CA GLU A 101 5.02 5.11 -11.13
C GLU A 101 6.07 4.26 -11.87
N PHE A 102 7.26 4.83 -12.11
CA PHE A 102 8.34 4.14 -12.83
C PHE A 102 9.01 3.00 -12.04
N ARG A 103 8.63 2.79 -10.78
CA ARG A 103 9.07 1.66 -9.94
C ARG A 103 7.95 0.67 -9.66
N LEU A 104 6.74 1.17 -9.52
CA LEU A 104 5.55 0.38 -9.26
C LEU A 104 4.36 1.03 -9.94
N GLU A 105 3.95 0.46 -11.03
CA GLU A 105 2.80 0.89 -11.83
C GLU A 105 1.52 0.82 -10.99
N LYS A 106 0.71 1.87 -11.06
CA LYS A 106 -0.48 2.00 -10.20
C LYS A 106 -1.62 1.06 -10.60
N ASP A 107 -1.72 0.75 -11.89
CA ASP A 107 -2.67 -0.23 -12.42
C ASP A 107 -2.46 -1.64 -11.85
N ILE A 108 -1.19 -2.01 -11.57
CA ILE A 108 -0.88 -3.29 -10.91
C ILE A 108 -1.38 -3.33 -9.47
N ILE A 109 -1.26 -2.20 -8.76
CA ILE A 109 -1.80 -2.09 -7.39
C ILE A 109 -3.32 -2.23 -7.42
N GLU A 110 -3.99 -1.54 -8.35
CA GLU A 110 -5.43 -1.64 -8.52
C GLU A 110 -5.87 -3.08 -8.85
N ALA A 111 -5.17 -3.73 -9.77
CA ALA A 111 -5.46 -5.11 -10.13
C ALA A 111 -5.32 -6.09 -8.95
N GLU A 112 -4.35 -5.89 -8.07
CA GLU A 112 -4.24 -6.66 -6.83
C GLU A 112 -5.38 -6.37 -5.84
N ILE A 113 -5.85 -5.12 -5.78
CA ILE A 113 -6.97 -4.73 -4.93
C ILE A 113 -8.29 -5.34 -5.42
N GLU A 114 -8.46 -5.51 -6.73
CA GLU A 114 -9.65 -6.16 -7.30
C GLU A 114 -9.82 -7.62 -6.82
N VAL A 115 -8.74 -8.33 -6.53
CA VAL A 115 -8.81 -9.67 -5.91
C VAL A 115 -9.48 -9.62 -4.53
N LEU A 116 -9.23 -8.56 -3.74
CA LEU A 116 -9.89 -8.38 -2.45
C LEU A 116 -11.39 -8.10 -2.62
N ARG A 117 -11.78 -7.31 -3.63
CA ARG A 117 -13.20 -7.08 -3.96
C ARG A 117 -13.89 -8.38 -4.34
N ALA A 118 -13.22 -9.20 -5.16
CA ALA A 118 -13.74 -10.52 -5.57
C ALA A 118 -13.90 -11.47 -4.38
N LEU A 119 -13.05 -11.35 -3.35
CA LEU A 119 -13.18 -12.08 -2.08
C LEU A 119 -14.35 -11.58 -1.20
N GLY A 120 -14.97 -10.44 -1.55
CA GLY A 120 -16.05 -9.84 -0.78
C GLY A 120 -15.63 -8.82 0.26
N VAL A 121 -14.40 -8.28 0.17
CA VAL A 121 -13.96 -7.15 1.01
C VAL A 121 -14.64 -5.88 0.56
N GLU A 122 -15.29 -5.18 1.47
CA GLU A 122 -15.84 -3.85 1.21
C GLU A 122 -14.73 -2.79 1.36
N LEU A 123 -14.54 -1.96 0.32
CA LEU A 123 -13.53 -0.90 0.29
C LEU A 123 -14.20 0.47 0.22
N ARG A 124 -13.99 1.31 1.24
CA ARG A 124 -14.53 2.67 1.35
C ARG A 124 -13.40 3.69 1.34
N CYS A 125 -13.22 4.36 0.21
CA CYS A 125 -12.30 5.49 0.06
C CYS A 125 -12.97 6.80 0.46
N GLY A 126 -12.16 7.82 0.78
CA GLY A 126 -12.63 9.15 1.15
C GLY A 126 -13.30 9.20 2.52
N VAL A 127 -13.00 8.26 3.42
CA VAL A 127 -13.56 8.19 4.78
C VAL A 127 -12.44 8.19 5.81
N GLU A 128 -12.28 9.29 6.51
CA GLU A 128 -11.30 9.45 7.59
C GLU A 128 -11.93 9.07 8.93
N VAL A 129 -11.55 7.90 9.46
CA VAL A 129 -12.02 7.46 10.78
C VAL A 129 -11.41 8.35 11.87
N GLY A 130 -12.25 8.90 12.72
CA GLY A 130 -11.90 9.91 13.70
C GLY A 130 -12.30 11.33 13.31
N LYS A 131 -12.67 11.55 12.03
CA LYS A 131 -13.17 12.83 11.53
C LYS A 131 -14.55 12.68 10.89
N ASP A 132 -14.67 11.84 9.84
CA ASP A 132 -15.94 11.65 9.10
C ASP A 132 -16.84 10.61 9.77
N VAL A 133 -16.24 9.65 10.46
CA VAL A 133 -16.90 8.63 11.27
C VAL A 133 -16.04 8.27 12.46
N THR A 134 -16.64 8.13 13.62
CA THR A 134 -15.95 7.70 14.87
C THR A 134 -16.01 6.18 15.06
N ILE A 135 -15.12 5.65 15.89
CA ILE A 135 -15.18 4.23 16.30
C ILE A 135 -16.50 3.92 17.04
N ALA A 136 -17.04 4.88 17.80
CA ALA A 136 -18.31 4.71 18.47
C ALA A 136 -19.47 4.51 17.49
N GLU A 137 -19.57 5.38 16.48
CA GLU A 137 -20.56 5.25 15.41
C GLU A 137 -20.38 3.96 14.58
N LEU A 138 -19.16 3.54 14.33
CA LEU A 138 -18.93 2.24 13.68
C LEU A 138 -19.42 1.07 14.53
N ARG A 139 -19.28 1.13 15.86
CA ARG A 139 -19.85 0.14 16.77
C ARG A 139 -21.38 0.10 16.71
N GLU A 140 -22.02 1.27 16.65
CA GLU A 140 -23.47 1.39 16.47
C GLU A 140 -23.92 0.81 15.12
N GLN A 141 -23.11 0.93 14.07
CA GLN A 141 -23.31 0.31 12.76
C GLN A 141 -23.07 -1.21 12.74
N GLY A 142 -22.72 -1.80 13.89
CA GLY A 142 -22.58 -3.25 14.08
C GLY A 142 -21.17 -3.79 13.86
N TYR A 143 -20.15 -2.96 13.73
CA TYR A 143 -18.76 -3.43 13.69
C TYR A 143 -18.33 -3.96 15.07
N LYS A 144 -17.81 -5.18 15.10
CA LYS A 144 -17.42 -5.89 16.33
C LYS A 144 -15.92 -5.90 16.59
N GLY A 145 -15.10 -5.81 15.52
CA GLY A 145 -13.65 -5.75 15.59
C GLY A 145 -13.11 -4.53 14.85
N PHE A 146 -11.95 -4.04 15.30
CA PHE A 146 -11.27 -2.89 14.74
C PHE A 146 -9.80 -3.20 14.57
N TYR A 147 -9.29 -3.07 13.35
CA TYR A 147 -7.87 -3.20 13.06
C TYR A 147 -7.31 -1.86 12.58
N VAL A 148 -6.38 -1.30 13.34
CA VAL A 148 -5.78 0.00 13.06
C VAL A 148 -4.52 -0.17 12.23
N ALA A 149 -4.55 0.33 10.98
CA ALA A 149 -3.49 0.20 9.98
C ALA A 149 -3.19 1.54 9.29
N VAL A 150 -3.19 2.64 10.07
CA VAL A 150 -3.09 4.02 9.57
C VAL A 150 -1.72 4.38 8.96
N GLY A 151 -0.71 3.54 9.17
CA GLY A 151 0.64 3.74 8.63
C GLY A 151 1.38 4.93 9.24
N LEU A 152 2.41 5.40 8.53
CA LEU A 152 3.21 6.58 8.87
C LEU A 152 3.41 7.40 7.60
N GLN A 153 2.61 8.44 7.41
CA GLN A 153 2.57 9.23 6.17
C GLN A 153 3.24 10.62 6.30
N SER A 154 3.62 11.03 7.52
CA SER A 154 4.30 12.30 7.74
C SER A 154 5.82 12.13 7.61
N GLY A 155 6.47 13.08 6.93
CA GLY A 155 7.92 13.17 6.90
C GLY A 155 8.49 13.60 8.26
N GLY A 156 9.67 13.08 8.62
CA GLY A 156 10.40 13.57 9.77
C GLY A 156 10.99 14.96 9.50
N LYS A 157 11.06 15.80 10.54
CA LYS A 157 11.76 17.07 10.48
C LYS A 157 13.26 16.88 10.74
N LEU A 158 14.08 17.68 10.08
CA LEU A 158 15.55 17.69 10.28
C LEU A 158 15.95 18.49 11.52
N GLY A 159 15.11 19.46 11.91
CA GLY A 159 15.39 20.36 13.04
C GLY A 159 16.47 21.39 12.73
N VAL A 160 16.62 21.81 11.49
CA VAL A 160 17.62 22.79 11.05
C VAL A 160 16.97 24.14 10.71
N PRO A 161 17.69 25.26 10.88
CA PRO A 161 17.19 26.56 10.48
C PRO A 161 16.83 26.60 8.99
N GLY A 162 15.64 27.15 8.68
CA GLY A 162 15.14 27.25 7.31
C GLY A 162 14.32 26.05 6.85
N GLU A 163 14.11 25.06 7.67
CA GLU A 163 13.30 23.88 7.34
C GLU A 163 11.83 24.23 7.03
N ASP A 164 11.30 25.28 7.67
CA ASP A 164 9.94 25.77 7.47
C ASP A 164 9.86 26.89 6.40
N ALA A 165 10.91 27.12 5.61
CA ALA A 165 10.92 28.13 4.56
C ALA A 165 10.01 27.75 3.40
N GLU A 166 9.48 28.76 2.70
CA GLU A 166 8.68 28.55 1.49
C GLU A 166 9.47 27.72 0.44
N GLY A 167 8.83 26.70 -0.10
CA GLY A 167 9.44 25.77 -1.09
C GLY A 167 10.17 24.58 -0.46
N VAL A 168 10.33 24.53 0.87
CA VAL A 168 10.84 23.34 1.56
C VAL A 168 9.70 22.38 1.83
N LYS A 169 9.87 21.12 1.42
CA LYS A 169 8.86 20.05 1.57
C LYS A 169 9.49 18.75 2.01
N ALA A 170 8.76 17.97 2.78
CA ALA A 170 9.13 16.58 2.99
C ALA A 170 9.03 15.80 1.66
N GLY A 171 9.99 14.91 1.40
CA GLY A 171 9.99 14.14 0.15
C GLY A 171 8.72 13.33 -0.08
N ILE A 172 8.09 12.86 1.00
CA ILE A 172 6.83 12.13 0.93
C ILE A 172 5.65 13.01 0.48
N GLU A 173 5.65 14.29 0.85
CA GLU A 173 4.62 15.26 0.41
C GLU A 173 4.72 15.51 -1.09
N LEU A 174 5.94 15.71 -1.62
CA LEU A 174 6.15 15.83 -3.06
C LEU A 174 5.67 14.57 -3.79
N MET A 175 5.97 13.39 -3.25
CA MET A 175 5.51 12.14 -3.88
C MET A 175 4.00 12.02 -3.88
N HIS A 176 3.31 12.46 -2.83
CA HIS A 176 1.84 12.51 -2.78
C HIS A 176 1.29 13.48 -3.84
N GLU A 177 1.81 14.71 -3.91
CA GLU A 177 1.41 15.70 -4.92
C GLU A 177 1.55 15.15 -6.35
N VAL A 178 2.63 14.42 -6.64
CA VAL A 178 2.86 13.86 -7.98
C VAL A 178 1.98 12.64 -8.26
N ASN A 179 1.92 11.70 -7.32
CA ASN A 179 1.27 10.40 -7.54
C ASN A 179 -0.26 10.46 -7.40
N ILE A 180 -0.78 11.33 -6.53
CA ILE A 180 -2.22 11.41 -6.19
C ILE A 180 -2.86 12.66 -6.75
N GLU A 181 -2.25 13.83 -6.58
CA GLU A 181 -2.82 15.10 -7.04
C GLU A 181 -2.48 15.39 -8.51
N GLY A 182 -1.60 14.58 -9.11
CA GLY A 182 -1.26 14.67 -10.53
C GLY A 182 -0.36 15.85 -10.89
N LYS A 183 0.42 16.37 -9.96
CA LYS A 183 1.40 17.43 -10.20
C LYS A 183 2.45 16.96 -11.21
N LYS A 184 2.50 17.58 -12.38
CA LYS A 184 3.35 17.16 -13.51
C LYS A 184 4.53 18.09 -13.77
N SER A 185 4.63 19.23 -13.08
CA SER A 185 5.69 20.21 -13.33
C SER A 185 6.27 20.76 -12.04
N LEU A 186 7.57 20.85 -12.00
CA LEU A 186 8.37 21.62 -11.04
C LEU A 186 9.16 22.67 -11.81
N SER A 187 9.44 23.81 -11.18
CA SER A 187 10.22 24.89 -11.81
C SER A 187 11.45 25.22 -10.96
N GLY A 188 12.52 25.67 -11.62
CA GLY A 188 13.73 26.11 -10.96
C GLY A 188 14.67 24.97 -10.57
N ARG A 189 15.64 25.28 -9.73
CA ARG A 189 16.63 24.31 -9.23
C ARG A 189 16.06 23.61 -8.00
N VAL A 190 15.98 22.29 -8.06
CA VAL A 190 15.54 21.43 -6.95
C VAL A 190 16.77 20.88 -6.23
N VAL A 191 16.81 21.02 -4.91
CA VAL A 191 17.82 20.41 -4.05
C VAL A 191 17.16 19.33 -3.21
N VAL A 192 17.71 18.12 -3.25
CA VAL A 192 17.22 16.98 -2.44
C VAL A 192 18.22 16.70 -1.34
N ILE A 193 17.76 16.76 -0.10
CA ILE A 193 18.58 16.49 1.09
C ILE A 193 18.29 15.06 1.54
N GLY A 194 19.31 14.20 1.47
CA GLY A 194 19.25 12.79 1.82
C GLY A 194 19.47 11.86 0.64
N GLY A 195 20.28 10.81 0.83
CA GLY A 195 20.67 9.82 -0.19
C GLY A 195 20.02 8.45 -0.03
N GLY A 196 19.00 8.32 0.82
CA GLY A 196 18.23 7.08 0.98
C GLY A 196 17.25 6.84 -0.17
N ASN A 197 16.48 5.75 -0.08
CA ASN A 197 15.53 5.36 -1.13
C ASN A 197 14.53 6.48 -1.49
N ILE A 198 13.99 7.18 -0.48
CA ILE A 198 13.07 8.30 -0.70
C ILE A 198 13.77 9.44 -1.44
N GLY A 199 14.99 9.80 -1.03
CA GLY A 199 15.76 10.85 -1.70
C GLY A 199 16.05 10.54 -3.17
N ALA A 200 16.40 9.29 -3.48
CA ALA A 200 16.61 8.83 -4.86
C ALA A 200 15.31 8.89 -5.68
N ASP A 201 14.19 8.46 -5.10
CA ASP A 201 12.87 8.51 -5.75
C ASP A 201 12.41 9.94 -6.00
N VAL A 202 12.58 10.83 -5.02
CA VAL A 202 12.27 12.26 -5.12
C VAL A 202 13.11 12.93 -6.21
N ALA A 203 14.44 12.70 -6.21
CA ALA A 203 15.32 13.29 -7.21
C ALA A 203 14.96 12.85 -8.64
N ARG A 204 14.72 11.56 -8.83
CA ARG A 204 14.32 11.01 -10.14
C ARG A 204 12.91 11.47 -10.56
N THR A 205 12.01 11.68 -9.61
CA THR A 205 10.68 12.23 -9.87
C THR A 205 10.78 13.71 -10.25
N ALA A 206 11.57 14.49 -9.50
CA ALA A 206 11.79 15.90 -9.81
C ALA A 206 12.35 16.11 -11.24
N LEU A 207 13.31 15.30 -11.66
CA LEU A 207 13.85 15.32 -13.04
C LEU A 207 12.79 15.00 -14.12
N ARG A 208 11.75 14.24 -13.79
CA ARG A 208 10.65 13.92 -14.72
C ARG A 208 9.56 14.97 -14.75
N CYS A 209 9.52 15.79 -13.72
CA CYS A 209 8.58 16.91 -13.62
C CYS A 209 9.15 18.22 -14.19
N GLY A 210 10.34 18.22 -14.80
CA GLY A 210 11.02 19.39 -15.37
C GLY A 210 12.12 19.85 -14.47
#